data_551d2ebfeb417de1b8a0ef522a095b85
#
_entry.id   551d2ebfeb417de1b8a0ef522a095b85
#
_cell.length_a   1.000
_cell.length_b   1.000
_cell.length_c   1.000
_cell.angle_alpha   90.00
_cell.angle_beta   90.00
_cell.angle_gamma   90.00
#
_symmetry.space_group_name_H-M   'P 1'
#
loop_
_entity.id
_entity.type
_entity.pdbx_description
1 polymer ?
#
loop_
_entity_poly.entity_id
_entity_poly.type
_entity_poly.pdbx_seq_one_letter_code
_entity_poly.pdbx_strand_id
1 'polypeptide(L)'
;MDGGLRYDLTVPLSRYYANHANELPSPFKALQMGNVWRADRPQRGRFRQFMQCDIDILGEPSNLAEIELILATTALLGKLDFKNFTIRINDRRFLKAMAAYSGFKEEDYDSVFITLDKMDKIGLDGVAAELKGNGYAEESVEKYLALFEEITNDVEGVRLCKEKLQGYLAPEAADSLEMIITSVESQKEAEFKMSFDPTLVRGMSYYTGTIFEISMDEFGGSVGGGGRYDKMIGKFTGQDTPAVGFSIGFERIVMLLLERGYEVPTSKPKKAFLIEKKLPQEKLLEVLEEARKEREAGRQVMIVNMKKNKKFQKEQLAEQGYTDITEVYNG
;
A
#
# COMPACT_ATOMS: atom_id res chain seq x y z
N MET A 1 19.98 9.56 -24.60
CA MET A 1 19.09 8.63 -23.81
C MET A 1 17.83 9.39 -23.54
N ASP A 2 16.74 8.88 -24.05
CA ASP A 2 15.46 9.51 -23.84
C ASP A 2 14.99 9.21 -22.41
N GLY A 3 14.60 10.23 -21.67
CA GLY A 3 14.05 10.10 -20.35
C GLY A 3 12.61 9.60 -20.42
N GLY A 4 12.14 8.96 -19.35
CA GLY A 4 10.77 8.50 -19.22
C GLY A 4 10.25 8.72 -17.80
N LEU A 5 8.93 8.78 -17.65
CA LEU A 5 8.29 8.79 -16.33
C LEU A 5 8.36 7.40 -15.72
N ARG A 6 8.76 7.32 -14.45
CA ARG A 6 8.87 6.03 -13.75
C ARG A 6 7.49 5.43 -13.46
N TYR A 7 7.36 4.14 -13.70
CA TYR A 7 6.13 3.37 -13.49
C TYR A 7 5.94 2.94 -12.03
N ASP A 8 7.05 2.67 -11.31
CA ASP A 8 7.10 2.25 -9.91
C ASP A 8 8.36 2.78 -9.21
N LEU A 9 8.51 2.47 -7.92
CA LEU A 9 9.71 2.76 -7.13
C LEU A 9 10.59 1.52 -6.96
N THR A 10 10.08 0.31 -7.20
CA THR A 10 10.78 -0.97 -6.96
C THR A 10 11.93 -1.18 -7.94
N VAL A 11 11.72 -0.92 -9.25
CA VAL A 11 12.78 -1.06 -10.27
C VAL A 11 13.93 -0.06 -10.04
N PRO A 12 13.66 1.24 -9.79
CA PRO A 12 14.71 2.19 -9.42
C PRO A 12 15.48 1.79 -8.16
N LEU A 13 14.79 1.30 -7.11
CA LEU A 13 15.43 0.81 -5.89
C LEU A 13 16.34 -0.39 -6.16
N SER A 14 15.85 -1.37 -6.93
CA SER A 14 16.62 -2.56 -7.29
C SER A 14 17.91 -2.20 -8.04
N ARG A 15 17.85 -1.22 -8.95
CA ARG A 15 19.03 -0.70 -9.66
C ARG A 15 19.96 0.06 -8.72
N TYR A 16 19.42 0.88 -7.80
CA TYR A 16 20.20 1.58 -6.79
C TYR A 16 20.96 0.60 -5.91
N TYR A 17 20.26 -0.39 -5.37
CA TYR A 17 20.84 -1.44 -4.54
C TYR A 17 21.93 -2.22 -5.30
N ALA A 18 21.68 -2.61 -6.54
CA ALA A 18 22.65 -3.33 -7.37
C ALA A 18 23.97 -2.54 -7.54
N ASN A 19 23.91 -1.21 -7.61
CA ASN A 19 25.07 -0.36 -7.77
C ASN A 19 25.80 -0.04 -6.46
N HIS A 20 25.15 -0.19 -5.30
CA HIS A 20 25.63 0.26 -3.99
C HIS A 20 25.62 -0.84 -2.91
N ALA A 21 25.35 -2.10 -3.26
CA ALA A 21 25.15 -3.19 -2.30
C ALA A 21 26.30 -3.33 -1.28
N ASN A 22 27.55 -3.06 -1.69
CA ASN A 22 28.74 -3.15 -0.83
C ASN A 22 28.85 -1.96 0.17
N GLU A 23 28.07 -0.90 -0.02
CA GLU A 23 28.08 0.31 0.81
C GLU A 23 26.88 0.35 1.76
N LEU A 24 25.87 -0.50 1.50
CA LEU A 24 24.61 -0.52 2.24
C LEU A 24 24.64 -1.55 3.36
N PRO A 25 23.86 -1.35 4.45
CA PRO A 25 23.69 -2.36 5.48
C PRO A 25 23.01 -3.63 4.93
N SER A 26 23.27 -4.77 5.56
CA SER A 26 22.58 -6.03 5.21
C SER A 26 21.91 -6.60 6.47
N PRO A 27 20.58 -6.84 6.46
CA PRO A 27 19.64 -6.51 5.37
C PRO A 27 19.47 -4.99 5.19
N PHE A 28 19.21 -4.56 3.95
CA PHE A 28 18.88 -3.16 3.64
C PHE A 28 17.39 -2.93 3.71
N LYS A 29 16.97 -2.03 4.61
CA LYS A 29 15.56 -1.64 4.78
C LYS A 29 15.36 -0.25 4.21
N ALA A 30 14.44 -0.10 3.28
CA ALA A 30 14.16 1.15 2.59
C ALA A 30 12.71 1.58 2.79
N LEU A 31 12.51 2.88 3.02
CA LEU A 31 11.21 3.56 2.89
C LEU A 31 11.33 4.54 1.74
N GLN A 32 10.43 4.44 0.78
CA GLN A 32 10.40 5.32 -0.38
C GLN A 32 9.04 5.99 -0.52
N MET A 33 9.04 7.29 -0.78
CA MET A 33 7.84 8.02 -1.15
C MET A 33 8.12 8.82 -2.43
N GLY A 34 7.26 8.69 -3.43
CA GLY A 34 7.46 9.41 -4.67
C GLY A 34 6.36 9.18 -5.69
N ASN A 35 6.24 10.14 -6.61
CA ASN A 35 5.28 10.07 -7.69
C ASN A 35 5.69 9.03 -8.72
N VAL A 36 4.69 8.28 -9.20
CA VAL A 36 4.79 7.34 -10.32
C VAL A 36 3.69 7.62 -11.34
N TRP A 37 3.87 7.13 -12.56
CA TRP A 37 2.96 7.42 -13.67
C TRP A 37 2.56 6.14 -14.39
N ARG A 38 1.24 5.98 -14.59
CA ARG A 38 0.68 4.84 -15.32
C ARG A 38 -0.40 5.30 -16.29
N ALA A 39 -0.49 4.66 -17.43
CA ALA A 39 -1.50 4.97 -18.45
C ALA A 39 -2.88 4.33 -18.15
N ASP A 40 -3.15 4.02 -16.89
CA ASP A 40 -4.39 3.40 -16.44
C ASP A 40 -5.61 4.28 -16.73
N ARG A 41 -6.77 3.64 -16.90
CA ARG A 41 -8.04 4.38 -16.99
C ARG A 41 -8.36 4.97 -15.62
N PRO A 42 -8.53 6.31 -15.50
CA PRO A 42 -8.88 6.95 -14.23
C PRO A 42 -10.22 6.45 -13.69
N GLN A 43 -10.24 6.16 -12.39
CA GLN A 43 -11.45 5.81 -11.64
C GLN A 43 -11.21 6.09 -10.15
N ARG A 44 -12.20 5.85 -9.28
CA ARG A 44 -12.06 6.06 -7.83
C ARG A 44 -10.82 5.34 -7.30
N GLY A 45 -9.89 6.10 -6.68
CA GLY A 45 -8.63 5.57 -6.13
C GLY A 45 -7.63 5.04 -7.17
N ARG A 46 -7.80 5.38 -8.46
CA ARG A 46 -6.84 5.04 -9.52
C ARG A 46 -6.58 6.27 -10.39
N PHE A 47 -5.36 6.75 -10.35
CA PHE A 47 -4.90 7.96 -11.02
C PHE A 47 -3.76 7.64 -11.99
N ARG A 48 -3.54 8.50 -12.98
CA ARG A 48 -2.40 8.36 -13.92
C ARG A 48 -1.09 8.83 -13.31
N GLN A 49 -1.14 9.77 -12.38
CA GLN A 49 -0.05 10.14 -11.49
C GLN A 49 -0.52 9.94 -10.05
N PHE A 50 0.27 9.24 -9.26
CA PHE A 50 -0.03 8.99 -7.86
C PHE A 50 1.25 8.77 -7.07
N MET A 51 1.17 8.88 -5.75
CA MET A 51 2.29 8.64 -4.86
C MET A 51 2.33 7.17 -4.47
N GLN A 52 3.46 6.51 -4.67
CA GLN A 52 3.76 5.27 -3.98
C GLN A 52 4.41 5.58 -2.63
N CYS A 53 4.04 4.81 -1.62
CA CYS A 53 4.67 4.77 -0.31
C CYS A 53 5.05 3.31 -0.08
N ASP A 54 6.30 3.00 -0.34
CA ASP A 54 6.81 1.64 -0.42
C ASP A 54 7.82 1.41 0.70
N ILE A 55 7.74 0.22 1.30
CA ILE A 55 8.73 -0.29 2.24
C ILE A 55 9.28 -1.60 1.71
N ASP A 56 10.60 -1.73 1.70
CA ASP A 56 11.30 -2.88 1.13
C ASP A 56 12.39 -3.38 2.07
N ILE A 57 12.59 -4.70 2.11
CA ILE A 57 13.70 -5.36 2.79
C ILE A 57 14.46 -6.19 1.77
N LEU A 58 15.75 -5.87 1.57
CA LEU A 58 16.62 -6.51 0.61
C LEU A 58 17.75 -7.21 1.35
N GLY A 59 18.08 -8.44 0.96
CA GLY A 59 19.14 -9.24 1.56
C GLY A 59 18.72 -10.13 2.73
N GLU A 60 17.41 -10.21 3.08
CA GLU A 60 16.89 -11.12 4.09
C GLU A 60 16.22 -12.33 3.43
N PRO A 61 16.79 -13.52 3.51
CA PRO A 61 16.25 -14.71 2.84
C PRO A 61 15.11 -15.39 3.59
N SER A 62 14.97 -15.15 4.90
CA SER A 62 13.95 -15.79 5.73
C SER A 62 12.59 -15.08 5.65
N ASN A 63 11.57 -15.70 6.23
CA ASN A 63 10.22 -15.14 6.32
C ASN A 63 10.12 -13.92 7.26
N LEU A 64 11.20 -13.59 7.96
CA LEU A 64 11.25 -12.40 8.81
C LEU A 64 10.92 -11.13 8.04
N ALA A 65 11.35 -11.05 6.77
CA ALA A 65 11.08 -9.89 5.92
C ALA A 65 9.57 -9.70 5.68
N GLU A 66 8.85 -10.74 5.31
CA GLU A 66 7.39 -10.69 5.13
C GLU A 66 6.66 -10.33 6.41
N ILE A 67 7.01 -11.00 7.51
CA ILE A 67 6.39 -10.78 8.83
C ILE A 67 6.58 -9.32 9.25
N GLU A 68 7.78 -8.79 9.16
CA GLU A 68 8.11 -7.41 9.54
C GLU A 68 7.36 -6.38 8.69
N LEU A 69 7.31 -6.56 7.35
CA LEU A 69 6.60 -5.65 6.47
C LEU A 69 5.09 -5.66 6.72
N ILE A 70 4.49 -6.82 6.94
CA ILE A 70 3.06 -6.94 7.24
C ILE A 70 2.75 -6.26 8.58
N LEU A 71 3.51 -6.55 9.64
CA LEU A 71 3.31 -5.93 10.95
C LEU A 71 3.51 -4.42 10.92
N ALA A 72 4.54 -3.92 10.24
CA ALA A 72 4.79 -2.48 10.10
C ALA A 72 3.63 -1.76 9.38
N THR A 73 3.14 -2.34 8.29
CA THR A 73 2.04 -1.76 7.51
C THR A 73 0.72 -1.79 8.27
N THR A 74 0.40 -2.90 8.93
CA THR A 74 -0.84 -3.03 9.71
C THR A 74 -0.81 -2.14 10.95
N ALA A 75 0.34 -1.99 11.63
CA ALA A 75 0.51 -1.04 12.72
C ALA A 75 0.29 0.42 12.27
N LEU A 76 0.79 0.79 11.07
CA LEU A 76 0.53 2.10 10.48
C LEU A 76 -0.97 2.33 10.26
N LEU A 77 -1.68 1.37 9.67
CA LEU A 77 -3.13 1.47 9.45
C LEU A 77 -3.90 1.56 10.77
N GLY A 78 -3.51 0.79 11.78
CA GLY A 78 -4.08 0.88 13.13
C GLY A 78 -3.89 2.26 13.76
N LYS A 79 -2.72 2.89 13.60
CA LYS A 79 -2.46 4.27 14.08
C LYS A 79 -3.29 5.33 13.34
N LEU A 80 -3.76 5.03 12.13
CA LEU A 80 -4.70 5.85 11.38
C LEU A 80 -6.17 5.49 11.67
N ASP A 81 -6.42 4.67 12.72
CA ASP A 81 -7.72 4.18 13.14
C ASP A 81 -8.50 3.38 12.07
N PHE A 82 -7.77 2.72 11.17
CA PHE A 82 -8.36 1.71 10.29
C PHE A 82 -8.48 0.38 11.02
N LYS A 83 -9.66 -0.25 10.93
CA LYS A 83 -10.00 -1.51 11.58
C LYS A 83 -10.72 -2.44 10.58
N ASN A 84 -10.82 -3.71 10.95
CA ASN A 84 -11.58 -4.71 10.19
C ASN A 84 -11.15 -4.84 8.72
N PHE A 85 -9.88 -4.58 8.42
CA PHE A 85 -9.31 -4.90 7.10
C PHE A 85 -8.75 -6.32 7.07
N THR A 86 -8.59 -6.87 5.88
CA THR A 86 -8.08 -8.21 5.68
C THR A 86 -6.74 -8.17 4.93
N ILE A 87 -5.74 -8.86 5.46
CA ILE A 87 -4.52 -9.19 4.73
C ILE A 87 -4.77 -10.53 4.02
N ARG A 88 -5.01 -10.46 2.71
CA ARG A 88 -5.04 -11.64 1.83
C ARG A 88 -3.61 -12.02 1.51
N ILE A 89 -3.24 -13.30 1.69
CA ILE A 89 -1.88 -13.79 1.45
C ILE A 89 -1.92 -15.07 0.63
N ASN A 90 -0.98 -15.22 -0.29
CA ASN A 90 -0.74 -16.42 -1.10
C ASN A 90 0.76 -16.54 -1.39
N ASP A 91 1.12 -17.54 -2.16
CA ASP A 91 2.47 -17.70 -2.69
C ASP A 91 2.42 -18.15 -4.16
N ARG A 92 3.29 -17.60 -4.98
CA ARG A 92 3.39 -17.94 -6.41
C ARG A 92 3.65 -19.43 -6.65
N ARG A 93 4.29 -20.10 -5.70
CA ARG A 93 4.56 -21.55 -5.77
C ARG A 93 3.28 -22.37 -5.62
N PHE A 94 2.31 -21.90 -4.80
CA PHE A 94 0.99 -22.53 -4.69
C PHE A 94 0.21 -22.42 -6.00
N LEU A 95 0.17 -21.23 -6.60
CA LEU A 95 -0.51 -21.02 -7.89
C LEU A 95 0.04 -21.97 -8.96
N LYS A 96 1.37 -22.09 -9.05
CA LYS A 96 2.02 -23.01 -9.99
C LYS A 96 1.72 -24.47 -9.69
N ALA A 97 1.78 -24.87 -8.41
CA ALA A 97 1.51 -26.25 -7.98
C ALA A 97 0.05 -26.64 -8.26
N MET A 98 -0.91 -25.76 -8.01
CA MET A 98 -2.33 -25.99 -8.28
C MET A 98 -2.59 -26.16 -9.78
N ALA A 99 -1.97 -25.31 -10.62
CA ALA A 99 -2.08 -25.44 -12.08
C ALA A 99 -1.44 -26.74 -12.60
N ALA A 100 -0.24 -27.08 -12.13
CA ALA A 100 0.45 -28.32 -12.48
C ALA A 100 -0.33 -29.58 -12.06
N TYR A 101 -0.82 -29.59 -10.81
CA TYR A 101 -1.66 -30.65 -10.28
C TYR A 101 -2.91 -30.89 -11.13
N SER A 102 -3.49 -29.81 -11.67
CA SER A 102 -4.69 -29.86 -12.49
C SER A 102 -4.41 -30.21 -13.96
N GLY A 103 -3.14 -30.34 -14.34
CA GLY A 103 -2.73 -30.79 -15.68
C GLY A 103 -2.54 -29.65 -16.69
N PHE A 104 -2.48 -28.38 -16.26
CA PHE A 104 -2.07 -27.30 -17.15
C PHE A 104 -0.57 -27.38 -17.42
N LYS A 105 -0.16 -26.95 -18.63
CA LYS A 105 1.24 -26.88 -18.99
C LYS A 105 1.87 -25.60 -18.44
N GLU A 106 3.18 -25.62 -18.19
CA GLU A 106 3.89 -24.46 -17.63
C GLU A 106 3.78 -23.20 -18.53
N GLU A 107 3.73 -23.40 -19.85
CA GLU A 107 3.57 -22.32 -20.84
C GLU A 107 2.21 -21.62 -20.73
N ASP A 108 1.19 -22.26 -20.14
CA ASP A 108 -0.18 -21.76 -20.00
C ASP A 108 -0.42 -21.04 -18.66
N TYR A 109 0.49 -21.17 -17.69
CA TYR A 109 0.25 -20.70 -16.31
C TYR A 109 -0.12 -19.21 -16.24
N ASP A 110 0.55 -18.36 -16.99
CA ASP A 110 0.25 -16.92 -16.97
C ASP A 110 -1.18 -16.64 -17.48
N SER A 111 -1.64 -17.34 -18.50
CA SER A 111 -3.01 -17.22 -19.02
C SER A 111 -4.05 -17.72 -18.01
N VAL A 112 -3.77 -18.86 -17.36
CA VAL A 112 -4.62 -19.43 -16.30
C VAL A 112 -4.73 -18.45 -15.13
N PHE A 113 -3.61 -17.87 -14.69
CA PHE A 113 -3.59 -16.91 -13.59
C PHE A 113 -4.26 -15.59 -13.92
N ILE A 114 -4.15 -15.09 -15.16
CA ILE A 114 -4.89 -13.91 -15.63
C ILE A 114 -6.40 -14.15 -15.55
N THR A 115 -6.85 -15.34 -15.87
CA THR A 115 -8.26 -15.71 -15.78
C THR A 115 -8.69 -15.86 -14.30
N LEU A 116 -7.85 -16.50 -13.48
CA LEU A 116 -8.09 -16.64 -12.03
C LEU A 116 -8.18 -15.28 -11.33
N ASP A 117 -7.38 -14.29 -11.70
CA ASP A 117 -7.39 -12.92 -11.13
C ASP A 117 -8.76 -12.21 -11.31
N LYS A 118 -9.61 -12.74 -12.16
CA LYS A 118 -10.98 -12.25 -12.35
C LYS A 118 -12.00 -12.89 -11.41
N MET A 119 -11.58 -13.85 -10.56
CA MET A 119 -12.46 -14.64 -9.69
C MET A 119 -13.42 -13.76 -8.87
N ASP A 120 -12.91 -12.67 -8.26
CA ASP A 120 -13.71 -11.74 -7.46
C ASP A 120 -14.83 -11.04 -8.28
N LYS A 121 -14.71 -11.01 -9.63
CA LYS A 121 -15.65 -10.31 -10.53
C LYS A 121 -16.62 -11.22 -11.22
N ILE A 122 -16.14 -12.40 -11.66
CA ILE A 122 -16.91 -13.31 -12.51
C ILE A 122 -17.30 -14.62 -11.82
N GLY A 123 -16.78 -14.86 -10.62
CA GLY A 123 -17.01 -16.09 -9.85
C GLY A 123 -16.39 -17.34 -10.48
N LEU A 124 -16.53 -18.49 -9.79
CA LEU A 124 -16.03 -19.78 -10.25
C LEU A 124 -16.57 -20.17 -11.62
N ASP A 125 -17.88 -20.00 -11.85
CA ASP A 125 -18.53 -20.34 -13.12
C ASP A 125 -17.98 -19.49 -14.29
N GLY A 126 -17.72 -18.20 -14.04
CA GLY A 126 -17.13 -17.31 -15.02
C GLY A 126 -15.70 -17.69 -15.37
N VAL A 127 -14.90 -18.06 -14.36
CA VAL A 127 -13.52 -18.57 -14.57
C VAL A 127 -13.57 -19.89 -15.35
N ALA A 128 -14.48 -20.82 -15.01
CA ALA A 128 -14.68 -22.06 -15.75
C ALA A 128 -14.97 -21.81 -17.22
N ALA A 129 -15.95 -20.95 -17.48
CA ALA A 129 -16.38 -20.62 -18.84
C ALA A 129 -15.25 -19.99 -19.66
N GLU A 130 -14.48 -19.08 -19.06
CA GLU A 130 -13.35 -18.41 -19.74
C GLU A 130 -12.20 -19.40 -20.01
N LEU A 131 -11.82 -20.25 -19.06
CA LEU A 131 -10.78 -21.25 -19.26
C LEU A 131 -11.17 -22.26 -20.35
N LYS A 132 -12.41 -22.77 -20.34
CA LYS A 132 -12.93 -23.65 -21.40
C LYS A 132 -12.97 -22.93 -22.76
N GLY A 133 -13.37 -21.66 -22.78
CA GLY A 133 -13.36 -20.79 -23.96
C GLY A 133 -11.96 -20.54 -24.53
N ASN A 134 -10.95 -20.54 -23.70
CA ASN A 134 -9.53 -20.44 -24.10
C ASN A 134 -8.98 -21.78 -24.65
N GLY A 135 -9.78 -22.86 -24.67
CA GLY A 135 -9.41 -24.13 -25.26
C GLY A 135 -8.71 -25.11 -24.30
N TYR A 136 -8.72 -24.83 -22.97
CA TYR A 136 -8.18 -25.77 -21.98
C TYR A 136 -9.10 -27.00 -21.82
N ALA A 137 -8.49 -28.14 -21.54
CA ALA A 137 -9.20 -29.41 -21.34
C ALA A 137 -10.19 -29.29 -20.15
N GLU A 138 -11.41 -29.76 -20.37
CA GLU A 138 -12.50 -29.70 -19.39
C GLU A 138 -12.11 -30.36 -18.07
N GLU A 139 -11.48 -31.55 -18.12
CA GLU A 139 -10.98 -32.27 -16.95
C GLU A 139 -9.98 -31.43 -16.12
N SER A 140 -9.06 -30.70 -16.80
CA SER A 140 -8.10 -29.83 -16.13
C SER A 140 -8.79 -28.64 -15.46
N VAL A 141 -9.78 -28.05 -16.13
CA VAL A 141 -10.54 -26.91 -15.59
C VAL A 141 -11.35 -27.36 -14.35
N GLU A 142 -12.07 -28.48 -14.44
CA GLU A 142 -12.87 -29.00 -13.31
C GLU A 142 -12.00 -29.36 -12.12
N LYS A 143 -10.87 -30.05 -12.35
CA LYS A 143 -9.92 -30.41 -11.30
C LYS A 143 -9.31 -29.17 -10.64
N TYR A 144 -9.05 -28.10 -11.40
CA TYR A 144 -8.52 -26.85 -10.89
C TYR A 144 -9.53 -26.12 -10.02
N LEU A 145 -10.77 -26.03 -10.46
CA LEU A 145 -11.83 -25.31 -9.75
C LEU A 145 -12.27 -26.04 -8.48
N ALA A 146 -12.28 -27.37 -8.50
CA ALA A 146 -12.56 -28.19 -7.31
C ALA A 146 -11.59 -27.90 -6.14
N LEU A 147 -10.35 -27.47 -6.42
CA LEU A 147 -9.41 -27.07 -5.37
C LEU A 147 -9.95 -25.88 -4.57
N PHE A 148 -10.54 -24.89 -5.21
CA PHE A 148 -11.04 -23.67 -4.57
C PHE A 148 -12.32 -23.90 -3.75
N GLU A 149 -13.06 -24.98 -4.01
CA GLU A 149 -14.22 -25.37 -3.21
C GLU A 149 -13.82 -26.07 -1.91
N GLU A 150 -12.66 -26.74 -1.91
CA GLU A 150 -12.19 -27.52 -0.77
C GLU A 150 -11.24 -26.72 0.16
N ILE A 151 -10.48 -25.78 -0.40
CA ILE A 151 -9.45 -25.02 0.32
C ILE A 151 -10.11 -23.93 1.16
N THR A 152 -9.90 -23.96 2.47
CA THR A 152 -10.33 -22.91 3.39
C THR A 152 -9.36 -21.73 3.38
N ASN A 153 -9.87 -20.52 3.73
CA ASN A 153 -9.10 -19.28 3.68
C ASN A 153 -8.33 -19.02 4.99
N ASP A 154 -7.68 -20.04 5.51
CA ASP A 154 -6.92 -20.03 6.78
C ASP A 154 -5.71 -20.98 6.72
N VAL A 155 -5.07 -21.20 7.86
CA VAL A 155 -3.91 -22.10 7.98
C VAL A 155 -4.28 -23.55 7.62
N GLU A 156 -5.51 -24.00 7.90
CA GLU A 156 -5.94 -25.34 7.53
C GLU A 156 -6.00 -25.52 6.01
N GLY A 157 -6.40 -24.48 5.28
CA GLY A 157 -6.30 -24.46 3.81
C GLY A 157 -4.87 -24.58 3.30
N VAL A 158 -3.90 -23.94 3.97
CA VAL A 158 -2.46 -24.10 3.63
C VAL A 158 -2.00 -25.54 3.85
N ARG A 159 -2.40 -26.16 4.98
CA ARG A 159 -2.07 -27.54 5.30
C ARG A 159 -2.71 -28.52 4.33
N LEU A 160 -3.96 -28.31 3.97
CA LEU A 160 -4.66 -29.09 2.94
C LEU A 160 -3.93 -29.01 1.59
N CYS A 161 -3.48 -27.82 1.18
CA CYS A 161 -2.67 -27.66 -0.04
C CYS A 161 -1.35 -28.45 0.06
N LYS A 162 -0.65 -28.41 1.20
CA LYS A 162 0.59 -29.17 1.43
C LYS A 162 0.39 -30.66 1.23
N GLU A 163 -0.71 -31.20 1.75
CA GLU A 163 -1.05 -32.61 1.64
C GLU A 163 -1.50 -32.97 0.19
N LYS A 164 -2.47 -32.22 -0.34
CA LYS A 164 -3.13 -32.53 -1.62
C LYS A 164 -2.23 -32.32 -2.82
N LEU A 165 -1.35 -31.32 -2.76
CA LEU A 165 -0.41 -30.97 -3.83
C LEU A 165 0.98 -31.62 -3.65
N GLN A 166 1.06 -32.70 -2.87
CA GLN A 166 2.31 -33.45 -2.70
C GLN A 166 2.88 -33.86 -4.05
N GLY A 167 4.18 -33.61 -4.26
CA GLY A 167 4.86 -33.84 -5.54
C GLY A 167 4.79 -32.67 -6.53
N TYR A 168 3.90 -31.70 -6.32
CA TYR A 168 3.79 -30.46 -7.09
C TYR A 168 4.21 -29.22 -6.29
N LEU A 169 3.90 -29.19 -4.99
CA LEU A 169 4.27 -28.12 -4.07
C LEU A 169 5.43 -28.56 -3.18
N ALA A 170 6.51 -27.77 -3.17
CA ALA A 170 7.59 -27.97 -2.23
C ALA A 170 7.09 -27.74 -0.78
N PRO A 171 7.31 -28.68 0.16
CA PRO A 171 6.79 -28.56 1.53
C PRO A 171 7.19 -27.25 2.22
N GLU A 172 8.40 -26.75 1.95
CA GLU A 172 8.94 -25.53 2.54
C GLU A 172 8.11 -24.29 2.15
N ALA A 173 7.42 -24.31 1.01
CA ALA A 173 6.54 -23.22 0.62
C ALA A 173 5.31 -23.12 1.54
N ALA A 174 4.73 -24.27 1.89
CA ALA A 174 3.60 -24.33 2.82
C ALA A 174 4.03 -23.99 4.25
N ASP A 175 5.16 -24.52 4.71
CA ASP A 175 5.71 -24.23 6.03
C ASP A 175 6.04 -22.74 6.19
N SER A 176 6.59 -22.12 5.14
CA SER A 176 6.84 -20.68 5.11
C SER A 176 5.55 -19.86 5.24
N LEU A 177 4.52 -20.20 4.47
CA LEU A 177 3.26 -19.45 4.48
C LEU A 177 2.51 -19.62 5.81
N GLU A 178 2.48 -20.83 6.36
CA GLU A 178 1.94 -21.12 7.70
C GLU A 178 2.70 -20.31 8.78
N MET A 179 4.03 -20.28 8.73
CA MET A 179 4.86 -19.51 9.66
C MET A 179 4.54 -18.02 9.60
N ILE A 180 4.42 -17.44 8.40
CA ILE A 180 4.08 -16.02 8.23
C ILE A 180 2.72 -15.72 8.86
N ILE A 181 1.68 -16.49 8.51
CA ILE A 181 0.33 -16.28 9.01
C ILE A 181 0.29 -16.39 10.54
N THR A 182 0.84 -17.45 11.10
CA THR A 182 0.80 -17.70 12.55
C THR A 182 1.62 -16.68 13.34
N SER A 183 2.78 -16.25 12.81
CA SER A 183 3.61 -15.23 13.44
C SER A 183 2.93 -13.87 13.44
N VAL A 184 2.34 -13.45 12.33
CA VAL A 184 1.61 -12.18 12.23
C VAL A 184 0.39 -12.20 13.14
N GLU A 185 -0.42 -13.28 13.15
CA GLU A 185 -1.58 -13.39 14.02
C GLU A 185 -1.21 -13.32 15.51
N SER A 186 -0.07 -13.87 15.91
CA SER A 186 0.39 -13.86 17.30
C SER A 186 0.94 -12.50 17.77
N GLN A 187 1.38 -11.64 16.86
CA GLN A 187 2.06 -10.37 17.15
C GLN A 187 1.26 -9.13 16.70
N LYS A 188 0.07 -9.31 16.14
CA LYS A 188 -0.74 -8.19 15.65
C LYS A 188 -1.21 -7.28 16.78
N GLU A 189 -1.04 -5.98 16.61
CA GLU A 189 -1.54 -4.94 17.52
C GLU A 189 -2.82 -4.27 16.99
N ALA A 190 -3.02 -4.25 15.67
CA ALA A 190 -4.20 -3.68 15.02
C ALA A 190 -5.31 -4.72 14.84
N GLU A 191 -6.54 -4.25 14.69
CA GLU A 191 -7.71 -5.10 14.43
C GLU A 191 -7.81 -5.43 12.94
N PHE A 192 -7.27 -6.58 12.54
CA PHE A 192 -7.34 -7.09 11.17
C PHE A 192 -7.39 -8.61 11.14
N LYS A 193 -7.72 -9.18 9.99
CA LYS A 193 -7.74 -10.61 9.72
C LYS A 193 -6.62 -10.99 8.75
N MET A 194 -5.88 -12.06 9.03
CA MET A 194 -5.08 -12.76 8.02
C MET A 194 -5.96 -13.78 7.30
N SER A 195 -5.83 -13.85 5.98
CA SER A 195 -6.59 -14.80 5.18
C SER A 195 -5.69 -15.41 4.11
N PHE A 196 -5.48 -16.71 4.16
CA PHE A 196 -4.93 -17.44 3.02
C PHE A 196 -5.93 -17.34 1.86
N ASP A 197 -5.47 -16.93 0.71
CA ASP A 197 -6.33 -16.77 -0.45
C ASP A 197 -5.70 -17.42 -1.68
N PRO A 198 -6.07 -18.66 -1.99
CA PRO A 198 -5.51 -19.40 -3.12
C PRO A 198 -5.83 -18.74 -4.48
N THR A 199 -6.80 -17.82 -4.54
CA THR A 199 -7.18 -17.10 -5.76
C THR A 199 -6.41 -15.80 -5.94
N LEU A 200 -5.66 -15.35 -4.91
CA LEU A 200 -4.90 -14.11 -5.00
C LEU A 200 -3.78 -14.26 -6.01
N VAL A 201 -3.86 -13.48 -7.10
CA VAL A 201 -2.83 -13.38 -8.13
C VAL A 201 -2.35 -11.93 -8.18
N ARG A 202 -1.06 -11.71 -7.95
CA ARG A 202 -0.44 -10.38 -8.03
C ARG A 202 0.94 -10.44 -8.68
N GLY A 203 1.34 -9.31 -9.27
CA GLY A 203 2.72 -9.11 -9.72
C GLY A 203 3.21 -10.20 -10.65
N MET A 204 2.42 -10.54 -11.67
CA MET A 204 2.69 -11.65 -12.57
C MET A 204 4.09 -11.64 -13.20
N SER A 205 4.66 -10.45 -13.36
CA SER A 205 5.93 -10.27 -14.07
C SER A 205 7.18 -10.37 -13.20
N TYR A 206 7.10 -10.23 -11.86
CA TYR A 206 8.30 -10.17 -11.03
C TYR A 206 8.25 -10.83 -9.65
N TYR A 207 7.08 -11.12 -9.07
CA TYR A 207 7.02 -11.83 -7.79
C TYR A 207 7.42 -13.29 -7.94
N THR A 208 8.22 -13.79 -6.99
CA THR A 208 8.83 -15.13 -7.03
C THR A 208 8.35 -16.06 -5.92
N GLY A 209 7.75 -15.53 -4.87
CA GLY A 209 7.29 -16.26 -3.68
C GLY A 209 6.01 -15.68 -3.14
N THR A 210 6.00 -15.38 -1.84
CA THR A 210 4.87 -14.82 -1.12
C THR A 210 4.34 -13.54 -1.76
N ILE A 211 3.01 -13.45 -1.85
CA ILE A 211 2.28 -12.26 -2.30
C ILE A 211 1.20 -11.93 -1.30
N PHE A 212 0.94 -10.64 -1.06
CA PHE A 212 -0.06 -10.20 -0.10
C PHE A 212 -0.74 -8.91 -0.52
N GLU A 213 -1.96 -8.74 -0.04
CA GLU A 213 -2.83 -7.62 -0.37
C GLU A 213 -3.63 -7.18 0.85
N ILE A 214 -3.80 -5.87 1.04
CA ILE A 214 -4.74 -5.33 2.02
C ILE A 214 -6.07 -5.10 1.33
N SER A 215 -7.08 -5.84 1.71
CA SER A 215 -8.47 -5.63 1.31
C SER A 215 -9.21 -4.85 2.38
N MET A 216 -9.97 -3.83 1.98
CA MET A 216 -10.68 -2.94 2.87
C MET A 216 -12.09 -2.69 2.33
N ASP A 217 -13.11 -3.12 3.10
CA ASP A 217 -14.51 -3.05 2.66
C ASP A 217 -14.98 -1.61 2.42
N GLU A 218 -14.53 -0.67 3.25
CA GLU A 218 -14.83 0.76 3.07
C GLU A 218 -14.39 1.31 1.71
N PHE A 219 -13.27 0.81 1.20
CA PHE A 219 -12.80 1.19 -0.12
C PHE A 219 -13.51 0.40 -1.23
N GLY A 220 -13.97 -0.79 -0.92
CA GLY A 220 -14.51 -1.77 -1.86
C GLY A 220 -13.41 -2.47 -2.68
N GLY A 221 -12.24 -2.71 -2.10
CA GLY A 221 -11.14 -3.38 -2.75
C GLY A 221 -9.78 -3.20 -2.08
N SER A 222 -8.72 -3.40 -2.84
CA SER A 222 -7.34 -3.33 -2.37
C SER A 222 -6.89 -1.90 -2.08
N VAL A 223 -6.27 -1.69 -0.92
CA VAL A 223 -5.64 -0.41 -0.51
C VAL A 223 -4.12 -0.50 -0.40
N GLY A 224 -3.54 -1.66 -0.63
CA GLY A 224 -2.10 -1.88 -0.61
C GLY A 224 -1.75 -3.30 -0.98
N GLY A 225 -0.47 -3.59 -1.16
CA GLY A 225 -0.01 -4.94 -1.38
C GLY A 225 1.44 -5.03 -1.80
N GLY A 226 1.95 -6.25 -1.80
CA GLY A 226 3.35 -6.51 -2.05
C GLY A 226 3.66 -7.98 -2.27
N GLY A 227 4.94 -8.32 -2.14
CA GLY A 227 5.42 -9.69 -2.23
C GLY A 227 6.93 -9.79 -2.39
N ARG A 228 7.39 -11.03 -2.46
CA ARG A 228 8.80 -11.40 -2.64
C ARG A 228 9.19 -11.35 -4.11
N TYR A 229 10.32 -10.71 -4.43
CA TYR A 229 10.80 -10.48 -5.80
C TYR A 229 12.32 -10.73 -5.97
N ASP A 230 12.81 -11.82 -5.47
CA ASP A 230 14.23 -12.17 -5.35
C ASP A 230 15.04 -12.07 -6.66
N LYS A 231 14.37 -12.30 -7.81
CA LYS A 231 15.02 -12.29 -9.13
C LYS A 231 15.20 -10.90 -9.76
N MET A 232 14.58 -9.86 -9.18
CA MET A 232 14.58 -8.54 -9.82
C MET A 232 15.97 -7.90 -9.79
N ILE A 233 16.65 -7.97 -8.65
CA ILE A 233 18.01 -7.42 -8.48
C ILE A 233 18.99 -8.21 -9.36
N GLY A 234 18.81 -9.52 -9.47
CA GLY A 234 19.60 -10.38 -10.32
C GLY A 234 19.65 -9.99 -11.80
N LYS A 235 18.60 -9.31 -12.29
CA LYS A 235 18.61 -8.74 -13.66
C LYS A 235 19.67 -7.66 -13.86
N PHE A 236 20.14 -7.03 -12.81
CA PHE A 236 21.19 -5.99 -12.83
C PHE A 236 22.54 -6.53 -12.45
N THR A 237 22.62 -7.53 -11.55
CA THR A 237 23.87 -8.02 -10.96
C THR A 237 24.29 -9.40 -11.48
N GLY A 238 23.39 -10.15 -12.11
CA GLY A 238 23.58 -11.56 -12.48
C GLY A 238 23.43 -12.54 -11.30
N GLN A 239 23.13 -12.06 -10.08
CA GLN A 239 22.93 -12.90 -8.89
C GLN A 239 21.63 -12.53 -8.21
N ASP A 240 20.79 -13.53 -7.93
CA ASP A 240 19.54 -13.34 -7.21
C ASP A 240 19.83 -12.81 -5.78
N THR A 241 19.02 -11.85 -5.35
CA THR A 241 19.10 -11.25 -4.02
C THR A 241 17.74 -11.32 -3.38
N PRO A 242 17.60 -11.91 -2.16
CA PRO A 242 16.32 -11.91 -1.44
C PRO A 242 15.78 -10.50 -1.30
N ALA A 243 14.53 -10.31 -1.71
CA ALA A 243 13.89 -9.00 -1.67
C ALA A 243 12.38 -9.15 -1.51
N VAL A 244 11.82 -8.42 -0.55
CA VAL A 244 10.38 -8.34 -0.28
C VAL A 244 9.99 -6.88 -0.16
N GLY A 245 8.88 -6.48 -0.77
CA GLY A 245 8.38 -5.12 -0.69
C GLY A 245 6.89 -5.04 -0.45
N PHE A 246 6.44 -3.93 0.12
CA PHE A 246 5.05 -3.60 0.36
C PHE A 246 4.78 -2.16 -0.05
N SER A 247 3.73 -1.95 -0.85
CA SER A 247 3.29 -0.62 -1.29
C SER A 247 1.91 -0.31 -0.71
N ILE A 248 1.79 0.84 -0.07
CA ILE A 248 0.51 1.37 0.42
C ILE A 248 -0.09 2.26 -0.66
N GLY A 249 -1.36 2.05 -0.97
CA GLY A 249 -2.14 2.91 -1.87
C GLY A 249 -2.41 4.27 -1.24
N PHE A 250 -1.40 5.15 -1.25
CA PHE A 250 -1.39 6.42 -0.52
C PHE A 250 -2.67 7.24 -0.77
N GLU A 251 -3.03 7.48 -2.04
CA GLU A 251 -4.23 8.25 -2.37
C GLU A 251 -5.53 7.56 -1.92
N ARG A 252 -5.56 6.22 -1.89
CA ARG A 252 -6.71 5.46 -1.40
C ARG A 252 -6.92 5.66 0.09
N ILE A 253 -5.84 5.60 0.87
CA ILE A 253 -5.87 5.86 2.31
C ILE A 253 -6.23 7.31 2.59
N VAL A 254 -5.61 8.28 1.90
CA VAL A 254 -5.94 9.70 2.06
C VAL A 254 -7.42 9.97 1.71
N MET A 255 -7.93 9.36 0.64
CA MET A 255 -9.34 9.51 0.25
C MET A 255 -10.29 8.99 1.33
N LEU A 256 -10.01 7.81 1.91
CA LEU A 256 -10.81 7.26 3.01
C LEU A 256 -10.75 8.15 4.25
N LEU A 257 -9.58 8.69 4.60
CA LEU A 257 -9.44 9.63 5.71
C LEU A 257 -10.27 10.90 5.48
N LEU A 258 -10.25 11.45 4.27
CA LEU A 258 -11.06 12.62 3.91
C LEU A 258 -12.57 12.33 3.95
N GLU A 259 -12.99 11.16 3.45
CA GLU A 259 -14.40 10.70 3.52
C GLU A 259 -14.89 10.52 4.96
N ARG A 260 -13.99 10.14 5.88
CA ARG A 260 -14.26 10.05 7.33
C ARG A 260 -14.24 11.41 8.04
N GLY A 261 -13.90 12.52 7.34
CA GLY A 261 -13.74 13.84 7.94
C GLY A 261 -12.50 13.96 8.83
N TYR A 262 -11.44 13.17 8.54
CA TYR A 262 -10.20 13.24 9.30
C TYR A 262 -9.58 14.64 9.21
N GLU A 263 -9.42 15.28 10.35
CA GLU A 263 -8.73 16.55 10.47
C GLU A 263 -7.25 16.29 10.84
N VAL A 264 -6.34 16.78 10.02
CA VAL A 264 -4.92 16.74 10.37
C VAL A 264 -4.73 17.52 11.67
N PRO A 265 -4.20 16.91 12.75
CA PRO A 265 -3.95 17.62 13.99
C PRO A 265 -3.01 18.78 13.72
N THR A 266 -3.56 19.97 13.60
CA THR A 266 -2.76 21.18 13.50
C THR A 266 -2.20 21.43 14.89
N SER A 267 -1.02 20.94 15.15
CA SER A 267 -0.35 21.05 16.45
C SER A 267 0.02 22.48 16.85
N LYS A 268 -0.21 23.46 15.97
CA LYS A 268 0.16 24.86 16.22
C LYS A 268 -1.08 25.72 16.38
N PRO A 269 -1.29 26.34 17.56
CA PRO A 269 -2.33 27.34 17.74
C PRO A 269 -2.21 28.45 16.67
N LYS A 270 -3.34 28.93 16.17
CA LYS A 270 -3.37 29.97 15.12
C LYS A 270 -3.79 31.30 15.69
N LYS A 271 -3.06 32.38 15.34
CA LYS A 271 -3.37 33.77 15.71
C LYS A 271 -3.44 34.65 14.47
N ALA A 272 -4.43 35.52 14.39
CA ALA A 272 -4.56 36.51 13.33
C ALA A 272 -4.51 37.94 13.86
N PHE A 273 -3.77 38.79 13.21
CA PHE A 273 -3.83 40.23 13.41
C PHE A 273 -4.64 40.86 12.27
N LEU A 274 -5.78 41.48 12.61
CA LEU A 274 -6.54 42.31 11.71
C LEU A 274 -6.09 43.75 11.90
N ILE A 275 -5.39 44.29 10.91
CA ILE A 275 -4.86 45.63 10.98
C ILE A 275 -5.71 46.62 10.15
N GLU A 276 -5.93 47.80 10.68
CA GLU A 276 -6.63 48.85 9.94
C GLU A 276 -5.80 49.31 8.72
N LYS A 277 -6.48 49.67 7.63
CA LYS A 277 -5.81 50.19 6.44
C LYS A 277 -5.07 51.46 6.77
N LYS A 278 -3.85 51.61 6.26
CA LYS A 278 -2.98 52.76 6.49
C LYS A 278 -2.53 52.90 7.97
N LEU A 279 -2.30 51.79 8.66
CA LEU A 279 -1.73 51.78 9.99
C LEU A 279 -0.42 52.61 10.00
N PRO A 280 -0.17 53.47 11.02
CA PRO A 280 1.10 54.16 11.18
C PRO A 280 2.28 53.17 11.22
N GLN A 281 3.42 53.59 10.68
CA GLN A 281 4.59 52.70 10.56
C GLN A 281 5.05 52.16 11.92
N GLU A 282 5.01 52.96 12.97
CA GLU A 282 5.37 52.56 14.32
C GLU A 282 4.50 51.43 14.82
N LYS A 283 3.16 51.54 14.73
CA LYS A 283 2.21 50.49 15.10
C LYS A 283 2.35 49.21 14.21
N LEU A 284 2.66 49.40 12.94
CA LEU A 284 2.92 48.26 12.06
C LEU A 284 4.15 47.49 12.48
N LEU A 285 5.23 48.17 12.92
CA LEU A 285 6.44 47.54 13.42
C LEU A 285 6.17 46.77 14.71
N GLU A 286 5.35 47.31 15.63
CA GLU A 286 4.92 46.62 16.85
C GLU A 286 4.17 45.31 16.52
N VAL A 287 3.21 45.35 15.59
CA VAL A 287 2.48 44.15 15.14
C VAL A 287 3.42 43.13 14.52
N LEU A 288 4.38 43.55 13.69
CA LEU A 288 5.35 42.66 13.07
C LEU A 288 6.26 41.99 14.13
N GLU A 289 6.66 42.74 15.14
CA GLU A 289 7.47 42.20 16.26
C GLU A 289 6.67 41.21 17.09
N GLU A 290 5.42 41.53 17.45
CA GLU A 290 4.55 40.61 18.17
C GLU A 290 4.28 39.33 17.35
N ALA A 291 3.99 39.48 16.07
CA ALA A 291 3.81 38.34 15.17
C ALA A 291 5.06 37.46 15.06
N ARG A 292 6.26 38.07 15.12
CA ARG A 292 7.52 37.32 15.16
C ARG A 292 7.64 36.51 16.44
N LYS A 293 7.39 37.13 17.61
CA LYS A 293 7.41 36.45 18.92
C LYS A 293 6.42 35.30 18.97
N GLU A 294 5.22 35.48 18.46
CA GLU A 294 4.19 34.43 18.40
C GLU A 294 4.62 33.26 17.50
N ARG A 295 5.27 33.53 16.36
CA ARG A 295 5.83 32.48 15.50
C ARG A 295 6.99 31.75 16.17
N GLU A 296 7.86 32.43 16.89
CA GLU A 296 8.95 31.86 17.68
C GLU A 296 8.41 30.96 18.81
N ALA A 297 7.26 31.33 19.40
CA ALA A 297 6.52 30.52 20.36
C ALA A 297 5.77 29.32 19.72
N GLY A 298 5.93 29.10 18.41
CA GLY A 298 5.38 27.95 17.69
C GLY A 298 3.98 28.14 17.14
N ARG A 299 3.40 29.36 17.16
CA ARG A 299 2.08 29.65 16.58
C ARG A 299 2.15 29.87 15.06
N GLN A 300 1.07 29.55 14.36
CA GLN A 300 0.84 30.04 13.00
C GLN A 300 0.22 31.42 13.05
N VAL A 301 0.90 32.42 12.47
CA VAL A 301 0.45 33.81 12.56
C VAL A 301 0.13 34.39 11.19
N MET A 302 -1.06 34.95 11.05
CA MET A 302 -1.54 35.66 9.87
C MET A 302 -1.71 37.17 10.21
N ILE A 303 -1.25 38.05 9.31
CA ILE A 303 -1.49 39.49 9.39
C ILE A 303 -2.28 39.88 8.16
N VAL A 304 -3.46 40.47 8.31
CA VAL A 304 -4.34 40.85 7.22
C VAL A 304 -4.99 42.23 7.45
N ASN A 305 -5.21 42.96 6.38
CA ASN A 305 -5.94 44.21 6.46
C ASN A 305 -7.43 43.97 6.73
N MET A 306 -8.03 44.83 7.56
CA MET A 306 -9.47 44.83 7.82
C MET A 306 -10.26 45.07 6.52
N LYS A 307 -11.28 44.26 6.28
CA LYS A 307 -12.26 44.45 5.19
C LYS A 307 -13.46 45.26 5.69
N LYS A 308 -14.27 45.82 4.79
CA LYS A 308 -15.52 46.54 5.14
C LYS A 308 -16.46 45.67 5.97
N ASN A 309 -16.60 44.39 5.64
CA ASN A 309 -17.37 43.42 6.44
C ASN A 309 -16.43 42.61 7.36
N LYS A 310 -16.09 43.22 8.49
CA LYS A 310 -15.22 42.56 9.50
C LYS A 310 -15.84 41.31 10.09
N LYS A 311 -17.15 41.29 10.29
CA LYS A 311 -17.83 40.13 10.86
C LYS A 311 -17.62 38.90 9.99
N PHE A 312 -17.91 39.00 8.74
CA PHE A 312 -17.67 37.92 7.77
C PHE A 312 -16.18 37.54 7.65
N GLN A 313 -15.27 38.54 7.73
CA GLN A 313 -13.83 38.26 7.71
C GLN A 313 -13.37 37.45 8.93
N LYS A 314 -13.91 37.72 10.11
CA LYS A 314 -13.61 36.94 11.32
C LYS A 314 -14.20 35.53 11.26
N GLU A 315 -15.40 35.38 10.74
CA GLU A 315 -16.02 34.07 10.51
C GLU A 315 -15.15 33.20 9.57
N GLN A 316 -14.70 33.79 8.45
CA GLN A 316 -13.78 33.10 7.55
C GLN A 316 -12.42 32.70 8.21
N LEU A 317 -11.87 33.57 9.06
CA LEU A 317 -10.65 33.27 9.79
C LEU A 317 -10.87 32.15 10.82
N ALA A 318 -12.00 32.19 11.52
CA ALA A 318 -12.38 31.15 12.48
C ALA A 318 -12.57 29.77 11.78
N GLU A 319 -13.21 29.73 10.60
CA GLU A 319 -13.31 28.53 9.78
C GLU A 319 -11.94 27.98 9.35
N GLN A 320 -10.93 28.86 9.21
CA GLN A 320 -9.55 28.47 8.93
C GLN A 320 -8.78 28.11 10.22
N GLY A 321 -9.43 28.14 11.37
CA GLY A 321 -8.85 27.81 12.67
C GLY A 321 -8.14 28.96 13.39
N TYR A 322 -8.22 30.20 12.90
CA TYR A 322 -7.69 31.39 13.58
C TYR A 322 -8.72 31.91 14.59
N THR A 323 -8.75 31.29 15.77
CA THR A 323 -9.69 31.66 16.85
C THR A 323 -9.18 32.76 17.77
N ASP A 324 -7.86 32.98 17.81
CA ASP A 324 -7.21 34.10 18.49
C ASP A 324 -7.00 35.25 17.49
N ILE A 325 -7.86 36.29 17.57
CA ILE A 325 -7.87 37.39 16.62
C ILE A 325 -7.65 38.72 17.37
N THR A 326 -6.53 39.38 17.08
CA THR A 326 -6.22 40.71 17.60
C THR A 326 -6.53 41.76 16.54
N GLU A 327 -7.36 42.76 16.88
CA GLU A 327 -7.65 43.92 16.03
C GLU A 327 -6.74 45.09 16.40
N VAL A 328 -6.11 45.70 15.40
CA VAL A 328 -5.22 46.86 15.55
C VAL A 328 -5.73 48.04 14.75
N TYR A 329 -5.95 49.15 15.42
CA TYR A 329 -6.50 50.37 14.85
C TYR A 329 -5.48 51.50 14.82
N ASN A 330 -5.75 52.52 14.01
CA ASN A 330 -4.90 53.71 13.87
C ASN A 330 -4.84 54.63 15.10
N GLY A 331 -5.91 54.63 15.89
CA GLY A 331 -6.00 55.46 17.08
C GLY A 331 -6.69 54.83 18.23
#